data_3017dab87c78cad82ac57cc6755fc3ff
#
_entry.id   3017dab87c78cad82ac57cc6755fc3ff
#
_cell.length_a   1.000
_cell.length_b   1.000
_cell.length_c   1.000
_cell.angle_alpha   90.00
_cell.angle_beta   90.00
_cell.angle_gamma   90.00
#
_symmetry.space_group_name_H-M   'P 1'
#
loop_
_entity.id
_entity.type
_entity.pdbx_description
1 polymer ?
#
loop_
_entity_poly.entity_id
_entity_poly.type
_entity_poly.pdbx_seq_one_letter_code
_entity_poly.pdbx_strand_id
1 'polypeptide(L)'
;MSPFLAVALLLLMAGTVFLLPLVPAMLELHRKSDAMPLSVIQQYTGDIRHFSESFRNYIRELEPALRSSFSSGAVATGTLPGGTDYLVLGRGEEALQLPLKERDELCPVLIATRSDLLLPSDTTFSKDIYAGGRFIGGKKNRYRAILGEKDVHLSTESSVMRWVHAVGEFRADAACKLYGRVSSDRAIYLQKDCFFQRLNAPRVESGAGSDGTEESVERLEGQTDFTGQRRSLLDGDCNIGAGETFHGNLVVRGTVRIGAGARMFGSVKGDKSVVLEEGASVEGSLISAGQMWIGPNCSVHGPVIAERFLQVERGTRCGSADRPTTVSAPSIDVEEGVVVFGTLWAREHGQVVAKS
;
A
#
# COMPACT_ATOMS: atom_id res chain seq x y z
N MET A 1 48.96 -56.34 -0.67
CA MET A 1 48.88 -54.94 -1.10
C MET A 1 50.13 -54.27 -0.57
N SER A 2 50.96 -53.62 -1.42
CA SER A 2 52.13 -52.95 -0.91
C SER A 2 51.75 -51.75 -0.06
N PRO A 3 52.50 -51.44 1.01
CA PRO A 3 52.14 -50.32 1.89
C PRO A 3 52.09 -48.95 1.12
N PHE A 4 52.85 -48.85 0.06
CA PHE A 4 52.80 -47.71 -0.88
C PHE A 4 51.43 -47.55 -1.56
N LEU A 5 50.81 -48.66 -1.98
CA LEU A 5 49.50 -48.63 -2.64
C LEU A 5 48.40 -48.23 -1.65
N ALA A 6 48.52 -48.67 -0.39
CA ALA A 6 47.56 -48.29 0.62
C ALA A 6 47.61 -46.81 0.98
N VAL A 7 48.78 -46.22 1.07
CA VAL A 7 48.98 -44.80 1.33
C VAL A 7 48.50 -43.95 0.14
N ALA A 8 48.77 -44.38 -1.11
CA ALA A 8 48.31 -43.68 -2.31
C ALA A 8 46.76 -43.67 -2.41
N LEU A 9 46.12 -44.79 -2.10
CA LEU A 9 44.66 -44.90 -2.06
C LEU A 9 44.06 -44.00 -0.96
N LEU A 10 44.66 -43.95 0.21
CA LEU A 10 44.24 -43.11 1.32
C LEU A 10 44.34 -41.63 0.97
N LEU A 11 45.43 -41.19 0.32
CA LEU A 11 45.64 -39.82 -0.14
C LEU A 11 44.63 -39.46 -1.25
N LEU A 12 44.33 -40.38 -2.18
CA LEU A 12 43.35 -40.19 -3.22
C LEU A 12 41.94 -40.03 -2.63
N MET A 13 41.61 -40.90 -1.65
CA MET A 13 40.32 -40.84 -0.99
C MET A 13 40.16 -39.55 -0.17
N ALA A 14 41.17 -39.16 0.57
CA ALA A 14 41.17 -37.87 1.29
C ALA A 14 41.05 -36.68 0.34
N GLY A 15 41.81 -36.68 -0.75
CA GLY A 15 41.72 -35.65 -1.78
C GLY A 15 40.30 -35.55 -2.40
N THR A 16 39.66 -36.69 -2.68
CA THR A 16 38.33 -36.74 -3.23
C THR A 16 37.29 -36.17 -2.24
N VAL A 17 37.40 -36.56 -0.94
CA VAL A 17 36.48 -36.07 0.10
C VAL A 17 36.61 -34.55 0.30
N PHE A 18 37.83 -34.00 0.19
CA PHE A 18 38.03 -32.55 0.32
C PHE A 18 37.68 -31.74 -0.94
N LEU A 19 37.92 -32.30 -2.13
CA LEU A 19 37.69 -31.58 -3.39
C LEU A 19 36.27 -31.71 -3.90
N LEU A 20 35.57 -32.81 -3.63
CA LEU A 20 34.20 -33.03 -4.10
C LEU A 20 33.20 -31.95 -3.66
N PRO A 21 33.20 -31.43 -2.41
CA PRO A 21 32.33 -30.34 -1.98
C PRO A 21 32.68 -28.99 -2.63
N LEU A 22 33.91 -28.81 -3.14
CA LEU A 22 34.32 -27.58 -3.82
C LEU A 22 33.92 -27.54 -5.30
N VAL A 23 33.58 -28.69 -5.90
CA VAL A 23 33.20 -28.78 -7.31
C VAL A 23 31.98 -27.93 -7.65
N PRO A 24 30.88 -27.93 -6.89
CA PRO A 24 29.75 -27.04 -7.16
C PRO A 24 30.15 -25.55 -7.10
N ALA A 25 30.95 -25.18 -6.11
CA ALA A 25 31.43 -23.78 -5.99
C ALA A 25 32.35 -23.36 -7.14
N MET A 26 33.22 -24.25 -7.59
CA MET A 26 34.07 -24.01 -8.77
C MET A 26 33.27 -23.94 -10.07
N LEU A 27 32.27 -24.79 -10.23
CA LEU A 27 31.35 -24.75 -11.37
C LEU A 27 30.55 -23.45 -11.39
N GLU A 28 30.09 -22.99 -10.23
CA GLU A 28 29.37 -21.74 -10.12
C GLU A 28 30.24 -20.52 -10.40
N LEU A 29 31.49 -20.53 -9.90
CA LEU A 29 32.48 -19.48 -10.19
C LEU A 29 32.76 -19.38 -11.72
N HIS A 30 32.71 -20.49 -12.43
CA HIS A 30 32.95 -20.54 -13.87
C HIS A 30 31.70 -20.17 -14.67
N ARG A 31 30.52 -20.65 -14.24
CA ARG A 31 29.25 -20.42 -14.93
C ARG A 31 28.61 -19.10 -14.58
N LYS A 32 28.93 -18.50 -13.41
CA LYS A 32 28.37 -17.24 -12.89
C LYS A 32 26.83 -17.22 -12.99
N SER A 33 26.18 -18.37 -12.76
CA SER A 33 24.73 -18.49 -12.85
C SER A 33 24.06 -17.68 -11.73
N ASP A 34 24.74 -17.55 -10.59
CA ASP A 34 24.31 -16.71 -9.46
C ASP A 34 24.47 -15.18 -9.72
N ALA A 35 25.24 -14.82 -10.77
CA ALA A 35 25.37 -13.42 -11.20
C ALA A 35 24.26 -12.99 -12.18
N MET A 36 23.39 -13.90 -12.59
CA MET A 36 22.18 -13.51 -13.33
C MET A 36 21.27 -12.72 -12.39
N PRO A 37 20.77 -11.55 -12.83
CA PRO A 37 19.78 -10.83 -12.05
C PRO A 37 18.67 -11.83 -11.69
N LEU A 38 18.36 -11.96 -10.38
CA LEU A 38 17.17 -12.64 -9.95
C LEU A 38 16.04 -12.13 -10.85
N SER A 39 15.31 -13.05 -11.50
CA SER A 39 14.10 -12.69 -12.22
C SER A 39 13.14 -12.11 -11.18
N VAL A 40 13.28 -10.82 -10.95
CA VAL A 40 12.30 -10.06 -10.19
C VAL A 40 11.03 -10.20 -10.99
N ILE A 41 10.09 -10.99 -10.48
CA ILE A 41 8.73 -11.00 -10.99
C ILE A 41 8.24 -9.57 -10.81
N GLN A 42 8.36 -8.75 -11.86
CA GLN A 42 7.96 -7.34 -11.87
C GLN A 42 6.47 -7.17 -11.54
N GLN A 43 5.73 -8.28 -11.50
CA GLN A 43 4.32 -8.37 -11.15
C GLN A 43 4.05 -8.95 -9.76
N TYR A 44 5.04 -9.05 -8.89
CA TYR A 44 4.77 -9.34 -7.49
C TYR A 44 4.26 -8.08 -6.77
N THR A 45 3.21 -7.51 -7.30
CA THR A 45 2.20 -6.85 -6.50
C THR A 45 1.57 -7.96 -5.69
N GLY A 46 2.01 -8.17 -4.47
CA GLY A 46 1.28 -9.05 -3.55
C GLY A 46 -0.16 -8.57 -3.62
N ASP A 47 -1.02 -9.35 -4.28
CA ASP A 47 -2.36 -8.91 -4.67
C ASP A 47 -3.08 -8.47 -3.41
N ILE A 48 -3.22 -7.16 -3.26
CA ILE A 48 -3.84 -6.56 -2.09
C ILE A 48 -5.31 -6.98 -2.00
N ARG A 49 -5.89 -7.46 -3.11
CA ARG A 49 -7.27 -7.93 -3.24
C ARG A 49 -7.45 -9.39 -2.82
N HIS A 50 -6.37 -10.15 -2.65
CA HIS A 50 -6.43 -11.59 -2.34
C HIS A 50 -7.40 -11.91 -1.17
N PHE A 51 -7.40 -11.07 -0.12
CA PHE A 51 -8.31 -11.28 1.02
C PHE A 51 -9.77 -11.02 0.67
N SER A 52 -10.05 -9.99 -0.13
CA SER A 52 -11.40 -9.67 -0.57
C SER A 52 -11.95 -10.73 -1.52
N GLU A 53 -11.12 -11.25 -2.41
CA GLU A 53 -11.50 -12.35 -3.32
C GLU A 53 -11.75 -13.65 -2.55
N SER A 54 -10.90 -13.99 -1.60
CA SER A 54 -11.10 -15.15 -0.72
C SER A 54 -12.39 -15.01 0.08
N PHE A 55 -12.67 -13.82 0.61
CA PHE A 55 -13.90 -13.57 1.34
C PHE A 55 -15.12 -13.56 0.42
N ARG A 56 -15.02 -13.03 -0.80
CA ARG A 56 -16.10 -13.10 -1.79
C ARG A 56 -16.45 -14.55 -2.14
N ASN A 57 -15.46 -15.42 -2.26
CA ASN A 57 -15.70 -16.85 -2.45
C ASN A 57 -16.43 -17.48 -1.24
N TYR A 58 -16.04 -17.10 -0.03
CA TYR A 58 -16.69 -17.55 1.20
C TYR A 58 -18.16 -17.08 1.31
N ILE A 59 -18.46 -15.86 0.90
CA ILE A 59 -19.82 -15.30 0.86
C ILE A 59 -20.74 -16.02 -0.17
N ARG A 60 -20.18 -16.71 -1.17
CA ARG A 60 -20.99 -17.50 -2.11
C ARG A 60 -21.84 -18.56 -1.43
N GLU A 61 -21.42 -19.08 -0.30
CA GLU A 61 -22.22 -20.02 0.50
C GLU A 61 -23.50 -19.37 1.04
N LEU A 62 -23.52 -18.07 1.25
CA LEU A 62 -24.68 -17.29 1.69
C LEU A 62 -25.58 -16.81 0.56
N GLU A 63 -25.20 -17.06 -0.70
CA GLU A 63 -25.93 -16.54 -1.86
C GLU A 63 -27.44 -16.88 -1.87
N PRO A 64 -27.89 -18.12 -1.50
CA PRO A 64 -29.31 -18.43 -1.38
C PRO A 64 -30.03 -17.58 -0.31
N ALA A 65 -29.40 -17.42 0.86
CA ALA A 65 -29.93 -16.61 1.95
C ALA A 65 -29.97 -15.11 1.56
N LEU A 66 -28.91 -14.60 0.91
CA LEU A 66 -28.84 -13.23 0.42
C LEU A 66 -29.94 -12.92 -0.60
N ARG A 67 -30.21 -13.84 -1.53
CA ARG A 67 -31.31 -13.68 -2.51
C ARG A 67 -32.67 -13.69 -1.85
N SER A 68 -32.91 -14.67 -0.99
CA SER A 68 -34.16 -14.82 -0.28
C SER A 68 -34.47 -13.59 0.59
N SER A 69 -33.51 -13.17 1.41
CA SER A 69 -33.64 -12.00 2.28
C SER A 69 -33.84 -10.71 1.51
N PHE A 70 -33.08 -10.52 0.39
CA PHE A 70 -33.25 -9.34 -0.46
C PHE A 70 -34.66 -9.26 -1.08
N SER A 71 -35.23 -10.40 -1.51
CA SER A 71 -36.54 -10.45 -2.15
C SER A 71 -37.66 -10.27 -1.14
N SER A 72 -37.57 -10.88 0.05
CA SER A 72 -38.60 -10.86 1.08
C SER A 72 -38.54 -9.64 2.03
N GLY A 73 -37.39 -8.99 2.10
CA GLY A 73 -37.07 -8.00 3.14
C GLY A 73 -36.84 -8.60 4.52
N ALA A 74 -36.84 -9.94 4.64
CA ALA A 74 -36.72 -10.62 5.92
C ALA A 74 -35.24 -10.84 6.30
N VAL A 75 -34.95 -10.89 7.58
CA VAL A 75 -33.65 -11.23 8.13
C VAL A 75 -33.48 -12.76 8.15
N ALA A 76 -32.34 -13.27 7.73
CA ALA A 76 -31.98 -14.68 7.85
C ALA A 76 -30.75 -14.83 8.76
N THR A 77 -30.80 -15.84 9.63
CA THR A 77 -29.71 -16.20 10.53
C THR A 77 -29.31 -17.67 10.33
N GLY A 78 -28.08 -18.03 10.65
CA GLY A 78 -27.63 -19.41 10.59
C GLY A 78 -26.14 -19.50 10.93
N THR A 79 -25.60 -20.67 10.72
CA THR A 79 -24.16 -20.94 10.97
C THR A 79 -23.56 -21.51 9.69
N LEU A 80 -22.44 -20.95 9.25
CA LEU A 80 -21.67 -21.46 8.12
C LEU A 80 -20.93 -22.76 8.49
N PRO A 81 -20.54 -23.60 7.51
CA PRO A 81 -19.85 -24.87 7.76
C PRO A 81 -18.60 -24.74 8.64
N GLY A 82 -17.96 -23.58 8.67
CA GLY A 82 -16.82 -23.27 9.53
C GLY A 82 -17.16 -22.84 10.97
N GLY A 83 -18.43 -22.98 11.41
CA GLY A 83 -18.87 -22.59 12.75
C GLY A 83 -19.01 -21.08 12.97
N THR A 84 -19.07 -20.29 11.90
CA THR A 84 -19.30 -18.84 11.98
C THR A 84 -20.78 -18.53 11.86
N ASP A 85 -21.35 -17.94 12.89
CA ASP A 85 -22.72 -17.46 12.85
C ASP A 85 -22.84 -16.23 11.94
N TYR A 86 -23.95 -16.15 11.21
CA TYR A 86 -24.22 -15.07 10.30
C TYR A 86 -25.61 -14.44 10.48
N LEU A 87 -25.69 -13.19 10.08
CA LEU A 87 -26.91 -12.40 9.99
C LEU A 87 -26.98 -11.81 8.56
N VAL A 88 -27.94 -12.27 7.78
CA VAL A 88 -28.23 -11.71 6.45
C VAL A 88 -29.41 -10.77 6.56
N LEU A 89 -29.22 -9.53 6.12
CA LEU A 89 -30.21 -8.47 6.15
C LEU A 89 -30.90 -8.35 4.78
N GLY A 90 -32.20 -8.13 4.76
CA GLY A 90 -32.98 -8.00 3.54
C GLY A 90 -32.81 -6.63 2.88
N ARG A 91 -33.51 -5.63 3.39
CA ARG A 91 -33.39 -4.23 2.93
C ARG A 91 -32.69 -3.45 4.02
N GLY A 92 -31.53 -2.87 3.71
CA GLY A 92 -30.59 -2.36 4.68
C GLY A 92 -30.94 -1.07 5.42
N GLU A 93 -32.18 -0.57 5.30
CA GLU A 93 -32.65 0.63 6.01
C GLU A 93 -33.30 0.33 7.36
N GLU A 94 -33.56 -0.93 7.68
CA GLU A 94 -34.17 -1.28 8.94
C GLU A 94 -33.17 -1.09 10.07
N ALA A 95 -33.58 -0.30 11.08
CA ALA A 95 -32.82 -0.11 12.30
C ALA A 95 -32.41 -1.48 12.84
N LEU A 96 -31.17 -1.77 12.69
CA LEU A 96 -30.54 -3.05 12.89
C LEU A 96 -30.72 -3.48 14.34
N GLN A 97 -31.59 -4.41 14.59
CA GLN A 97 -31.56 -5.21 15.80
C GLN A 97 -30.34 -6.16 15.69
N LEU A 98 -29.16 -5.58 15.86
CA LEU A 98 -27.94 -6.37 15.90
C LEU A 98 -28.00 -7.27 17.14
N PRO A 99 -27.53 -8.51 17.05
CA PRO A 99 -27.37 -9.39 18.19
C PRO A 99 -26.17 -8.93 19.05
N LEU A 100 -26.31 -7.77 19.69
CA LEU A 100 -25.27 -7.21 20.56
C LEU A 100 -25.26 -7.96 21.88
N LYS A 101 -24.07 -8.26 22.37
CA LYS A 101 -23.88 -8.69 23.75
C LYS A 101 -23.95 -7.45 24.64
N GLU A 102 -24.93 -7.42 25.54
CA GLU A 102 -25.38 -6.26 26.33
C GLU A 102 -24.28 -5.51 27.11
N ARG A 103 -23.10 -6.12 27.34
CA ARG A 103 -22.02 -5.48 28.12
C ARG A 103 -20.95 -4.78 27.30
N ASP A 104 -20.78 -5.12 26.02
CA ASP A 104 -19.58 -4.70 25.25
C ASP A 104 -19.91 -4.09 23.89
N GLU A 105 -21.20 -3.87 23.56
CA GLU A 105 -21.61 -3.43 22.22
C GLU A 105 -20.96 -4.28 21.11
N LEU A 106 -20.74 -5.57 21.41
CA LEU A 106 -20.04 -6.52 20.55
C LEU A 106 -21.02 -7.27 19.65
N CYS A 107 -20.86 -7.13 18.34
CA CYS A 107 -21.53 -7.94 17.34
C CYS A 107 -20.65 -9.17 16.98
N PRO A 108 -21.02 -10.39 17.40
CA PRO A 108 -20.17 -11.57 17.23
C PRO A 108 -20.43 -12.34 15.93
N VAL A 109 -21.35 -11.86 15.08
CA VAL A 109 -21.78 -12.55 13.87
C VAL A 109 -21.24 -11.88 12.59
N LEU A 110 -21.11 -12.66 11.52
CA LEU A 110 -20.85 -12.14 10.19
C LEU A 110 -22.13 -11.44 9.69
N ILE A 111 -21.99 -10.22 9.22
CA ILE A 111 -23.10 -9.46 8.64
C ILE A 111 -22.97 -9.47 7.12
N ALA A 112 -24.07 -9.78 6.43
CA ALA A 112 -24.11 -9.73 4.98
C ALA A 112 -25.43 -9.14 4.47
N THR A 113 -25.37 -8.33 3.42
CA THR A 113 -26.55 -7.81 2.72
C THR A 113 -26.23 -7.57 1.25
N ARG A 114 -27.27 -7.61 0.40
CA ARG A 114 -27.19 -7.17 -1.00
C ARG A 114 -27.52 -5.68 -1.18
N SER A 115 -28.09 -5.07 -0.15
CA SER A 115 -28.51 -3.66 -0.14
C SER A 115 -27.41 -2.75 0.39
N ASP A 116 -27.68 -1.45 0.43
CA ASP A 116 -26.90 -0.49 1.20
C ASP A 116 -26.94 -0.90 2.68
N LEU A 117 -25.84 -0.71 3.39
CA LEU A 117 -25.69 -1.09 4.80
C LEU A 117 -25.31 0.13 5.63
N LEU A 118 -26.20 0.51 6.54
CA LEU A 118 -25.95 1.55 7.54
C LEU A 118 -25.81 0.90 8.91
N LEU A 119 -24.69 1.13 9.59
CA LEU A 119 -24.41 0.55 10.90
C LEU A 119 -24.50 1.61 12.02
N PRO A 120 -24.95 1.22 13.22
CA PRO A 120 -24.97 2.09 14.38
C PRO A 120 -23.56 2.50 14.80
N SER A 121 -23.44 3.49 15.68
CA SER A 121 -22.17 3.92 16.28
C SER A 121 -21.78 3.06 17.47
N ASP A 122 -20.54 3.23 17.95
CA ASP A 122 -20.00 2.67 19.18
C ASP A 122 -20.03 1.13 19.27
N THR A 123 -19.97 0.46 18.10
CA THR A 123 -20.12 -1.00 18.00
C THR A 123 -18.83 -1.69 17.55
N THR A 124 -18.50 -2.82 18.19
CA THR A 124 -17.39 -3.69 17.80
C THR A 124 -17.91 -4.89 16.98
N PHE A 125 -17.44 -4.99 15.74
CA PHE A 125 -17.75 -6.11 14.83
C PHE A 125 -16.61 -7.11 14.81
N SER A 126 -16.78 -8.25 15.48
CA SER A 126 -15.72 -9.26 15.61
C SER A 126 -15.60 -10.19 14.40
N LYS A 127 -16.54 -10.15 13.49
CA LYS A 127 -16.55 -10.90 12.23
C LYS A 127 -16.52 -9.95 11.03
N ASP A 128 -16.31 -10.53 9.84
CA ASP A 128 -16.21 -9.80 8.61
C ASP A 128 -17.59 -9.32 8.15
N ILE A 129 -17.66 -8.23 7.40
CA ILE A 129 -18.89 -7.62 6.91
C ILE A 129 -18.87 -7.61 5.39
N TYR A 130 -20.00 -7.99 4.79
CA TYR A 130 -20.27 -7.92 3.35
C TYR A 130 -21.41 -6.97 3.06
N ALA A 131 -21.19 -5.98 2.22
CA ALA A 131 -22.21 -5.07 1.73
C ALA A 131 -22.26 -5.10 0.19
N GLY A 132 -23.34 -5.59 -0.39
CA GLY A 132 -23.58 -5.58 -1.84
C GLY A 132 -23.93 -4.18 -2.38
N GLY A 133 -24.40 -3.28 -1.52
CA GLY A 133 -24.60 -1.86 -1.78
C GLY A 133 -23.51 -0.98 -1.17
N ARG A 134 -23.85 0.28 -0.90
CA ARG A 134 -22.97 1.22 -0.18
C ARG A 134 -22.87 0.82 1.28
N PHE A 135 -21.70 0.92 1.84
CA PHE A 135 -21.45 0.73 3.26
C PHE A 135 -21.25 2.07 3.95
N ILE A 136 -22.01 2.35 4.99
CA ILE A 136 -21.88 3.53 5.85
C ILE A 136 -21.74 3.05 7.29
N GLY A 137 -20.55 3.17 7.85
CA GLY A 137 -20.27 2.83 9.23
C GLY A 137 -20.60 3.98 10.19
N GLY A 138 -21.15 3.69 11.35
CA GLY A 138 -21.33 4.66 12.43
C GLY A 138 -19.98 5.10 13.03
N LYS A 139 -20.03 6.12 13.90
CA LYS A 139 -18.86 6.66 14.59
C LYS A 139 -18.29 5.68 15.61
N LYS A 140 -16.96 5.72 15.84
CA LYS A 140 -16.27 4.96 16.88
C LYS A 140 -16.41 3.44 16.79
N ASN A 141 -16.73 2.96 15.61
CA ASN A 141 -16.87 1.53 15.36
C ASN A 141 -15.51 0.84 15.23
N ARG A 142 -15.47 -0.43 15.64
CA ARG A 142 -14.30 -1.29 15.45
C ARG A 142 -14.68 -2.44 14.53
N TYR A 143 -14.08 -2.48 13.35
CA TYR A 143 -14.33 -3.49 12.33
C TYR A 143 -13.17 -4.47 12.23
N ARG A 144 -13.48 -5.75 12.05
CA ARG A 144 -12.47 -6.74 11.72
C ARG A 144 -12.05 -6.61 10.26
N ALA A 145 -13.00 -6.75 9.32
CA ALA A 145 -12.78 -6.56 7.90
C ALA A 145 -14.10 -6.21 7.19
N ILE A 146 -14.00 -5.52 6.05
CA ILE A 146 -15.15 -5.05 5.27
C ILE A 146 -14.91 -5.31 3.78
N LEU A 147 -15.92 -5.94 3.14
CA LEU A 147 -16.04 -6.01 1.68
C LEU A 147 -17.28 -5.22 1.26
N GLY A 148 -17.08 -4.12 0.54
CA GLY A 148 -18.15 -3.34 -0.09
C GLY A 148 -18.09 -3.50 -1.62
N GLU A 149 -19.20 -3.93 -2.22
CA GLU A 149 -19.31 -4.01 -3.70
C GLU A 149 -19.60 -2.65 -4.34
N LYS A 150 -19.76 -1.61 -3.52
CA LYS A 150 -19.84 -0.20 -3.91
C LYS A 150 -18.92 0.63 -3.02
N ASP A 151 -19.34 1.84 -2.67
CA ASP A 151 -18.59 2.74 -1.83
C ASP A 151 -18.59 2.28 -0.37
N VAL A 152 -17.48 2.51 0.31
CA VAL A 152 -17.32 2.26 1.75
C VAL A 152 -16.97 3.55 2.45
N HIS A 153 -17.78 3.96 3.39
CA HIS A 153 -17.56 5.15 4.22
C HIS A 153 -17.46 4.79 5.69
N LEU A 154 -16.35 5.14 6.32
CA LEU A 154 -16.13 5.02 7.75
C LEU A 154 -16.28 6.39 8.41
N SER A 155 -17.20 6.50 9.36
CA SER A 155 -17.36 7.71 10.16
C SER A 155 -16.21 7.86 11.17
N THR A 156 -16.09 9.07 11.73
CA THR A 156 -15.02 9.50 12.63
C THR A 156 -14.67 8.49 13.74
N GLU A 157 -13.38 8.45 14.09
CA GLU A 157 -12.82 7.64 15.18
C GLU A 157 -13.02 6.11 15.00
N SER A 158 -13.44 5.66 13.83
CA SER A 158 -13.61 4.24 13.52
C SER A 158 -12.28 3.54 13.27
N SER A 159 -12.23 2.23 13.50
CA SER A 159 -11.02 1.45 13.28
C SER A 159 -11.27 0.17 12.50
N VAL A 160 -10.31 -0.21 11.64
CA VAL A 160 -10.31 -1.48 10.91
C VAL A 160 -9.05 -2.25 11.25
N MET A 161 -9.21 -3.50 11.67
CA MET A 161 -8.12 -4.30 12.23
C MET A 161 -7.38 -5.12 11.18
N ARG A 162 -8.00 -5.53 10.07
CA ARG A 162 -7.40 -6.44 9.10
C ARG A 162 -7.35 -5.90 7.68
N TRP A 163 -8.52 -5.77 7.04
CA TRP A 163 -8.58 -5.30 5.66
C TRP A 163 -9.93 -4.66 5.33
N VAL A 164 -9.90 -3.77 4.35
CA VAL A 164 -11.09 -3.23 3.67
C VAL A 164 -10.86 -3.33 2.17
N HIS A 165 -11.89 -3.70 1.45
CA HIS A 165 -11.94 -3.52 0.01
C HIS A 165 -13.26 -2.87 -0.40
N ALA A 166 -13.17 -1.80 -1.18
CA ALA A 166 -14.29 -1.14 -1.82
C ALA A 166 -14.16 -1.26 -3.34
N VAL A 167 -15.15 -1.81 -4.01
CA VAL A 167 -15.21 -1.79 -5.49
C VAL A 167 -15.47 -0.35 -5.99
N GLY A 168 -16.20 0.44 -5.22
CA GLY A 168 -16.32 1.88 -5.39
C GLY A 168 -15.20 2.66 -4.69
N GLU A 169 -15.53 3.84 -4.18
CA GLU A 169 -14.63 4.67 -3.39
C GLU A 169 -14.58 4.23 -1.93
N PHE A 170 -13.42 4.41 -1.32
CA PHE A 170 -13.26 4.28 0.13
C PHE A 170 -13.04 5.67 0.73
N ARG A 171 -13.83 6.01 1.76
CA ARG A 171 -13.71 7.26 2.50
C ARG A 171 -13.59 6.97 3.99
N ALA A 172 -12.63 7.60 4.65
CA ALA A 172 -12.47 7.58 6.09
C ALA A 172 -12.50 9.01 6.64
N ASP A 173 -13.46 9.27 7.50
CA ASP A 173 -13.53 10.55 8.22
C ASP A 173 -12.39 10.68 9.23
N ALA A 174 -12.28 11.84 9.87
CA ALA A 174 -11.19 12.18 10.77
C ALA A 174 -10.96 11.14 11.89
N ALA A 175 -9.70 10.99 12.26
CA ALA A 175 -9.23 10.12 13.34
C ALA A 175 -9.55 8.62 13.18
N CYS A 176 -9.81 8.16 11.96
CA CYS A 176 -9.94 6.73 11.68
C CYS A 176 -8.59 6.00 11.75
N LYS A 177 -8.61 4.72 12.17
CA LYS A 177 -7.40 3.89 12.32
C LYS A 177 -7.47 2.65 11.44
N LEU A 178 -6.64 2.61 10.41
CA LEU A 178 -6.60 1.57 9.39
C LEU A 178 -5.36 0.69 9.59
N TYR A 179 -5.45 -0.29 10.50
CA TYR A 179 -4.33 -1.15 10.93
C TYR A 179 -3.96 -2.25 9.94
N GLY A 180 -4.59 -2.33 8.82
CA GLY A 180 -4.31 -3.40 7.87
C GLY A 180 -4.18 -2.90 6.45
N ARG A 181 -4.81 -3.64 5.55
CA ARG A 181 -4.80 -3.31 4.11
C ARG A 181 -6.11 -2.66 3.72
N VAL A 182 -6.03 -1.52 3.10
CA VAL A 182 -7.17 -0.84 2.50
C VAL A 182 -6.97 -0.76 1.01
N SER A 183 -7.95 -1.23 0.26
CA SER A 183 -7.93 -1.16 -1.20
C SER A 183 -9.25 -0.65 -1.75
N SER A 184 -9.17 0.04 -2.86
CA SER A 184 -10.31 0.49 -3.63
C SER A 184 -10.02 0.35 -5.12
N ASP A 185 -11.05 0.05 -5.92
CA ASP A 185 -10.92 0.00 -7.37
C ASP A 185 -11.05 1.38 -8.02
N ARG A 186 -11.43 2.41 -7.24
CA ARG A 186 -11.55 3.79 -7.71
C ARG A 186 -10.62 4.75 -6.98
N ALA A 187 -10.93 5.08 -5.73
CA ALA A 187 -10.16 6.05 -4.97
C ALA A 187 -10.27 5.81 -3.46
N ILE A 188 -9.26 6.26 -2.74
CA ILE A 188 -9.22 6.29 -1.27
C ILE A 188 -9.07 7.75 -0.84
N TYR A 189 -9.95 8.19 0.06
CA TYR A 189 -9.92 9.51 0.67
C TYR A 189 -9.78 9.38 2.19
N LEU A 190 -8.76 10.01 2.76
CA LEU A 190 -8.51 10.01 4.19
C LEU A 190 -8.55 11.44 4.71
N GLN A 191 -9.41 11.72 5.69
CA GLN A 191 -9.39 13.00 6.39
C GLN A 191 -8.25 13.07 7.41
N LYS A 192 -8.09 14.23 8.02
CA LYS A 192 -7.04 14.50 9.02
C LYS A 192 -7.04 13.50 10.17
N ASP A 193 -5.89 13.32 10.76
CA ASP A 193 -5.64 12.44 11.90
C ASP A 193 -5.94 10.96 11.62
N CYS A 194 -6.15 10.57 10.37
CA CYS A 194 -6.26 9.16 9.99
C CYS A 194 -4.91 8.46 10.08
N PHE A 195 -4.87 7.36 10.81
CA PHE A 195 -3.76 6.42 10.82
C PHE A 195 -3.94 5.37 9.72
N PHE A 196 -2.86 4.99 9.03
CA PHE A 196 -2.89 3.94 8.03
C PHE A 196 -1.60 3.12 8.00
N GLN A 197 -1.67 1.89 7.47
CA GLN A 197 -0.51 1.08 7.16
C GLN A 197 -0.33 0.89 5.65
N ARG A 198 -1.29 0.27 4.97
CA ARG A 198 -1.16 0.01 3.54
C ARG A 198 -2.43 0.36 2.79
N LEU A 199 -2.31 1.31 1.90
CA LEU A 199 -3.37 1.78 1.02
C LEU A 199 -3.01 1.45 -0.44
N ASN A 200 -3.99 1.07 -1.23
CA ASN A 200 -3.81 0.85 -2.67
C ASN A 200 -5.09 1.18 -3.42
N ALA A 201 -4.98 2.11 -4.33
CA ALA A 201 -6.04 2.49 -5.26
C ALA A 201 -5.44 3.18 -6.49
N PRO A 202 -6.18 3.30 -7.58
CA PRO A 202 -5.78 4.20 -8.69
C PRO A 202 -5.44 5.61 -8.20
N ARG A 203 -6.16 6.11 -7.16
CA ARG A 203 -5.90 7.41 -6.53
C ARG A 203 -6.08 7.30 -5.02
N VAL A 204 -5.08 7.71 -4.26
CA VAL A 204 -5.12 7.88 -2.80
C VAL A 204 -4.92 9.35 -2.51
N GLU A 205 -5.86 9.98 -1.81
CA GLU A 205 -5.85 11.40 -1.50
C GLU A 205 -6.06 11.63 0.00
N SER A 206 -5.23 12.51 0.56
CA SER A 206 -5.37 13.00 1.92
C SER A 206 -6.18 14.30 1.93
N GLY A 207 -7.18 14.41 2.82
CA GLY A 207 -8.10 15.54 2.92
C GLY A 207 -9.51 15.22 2.45
N ALA A 208 -10.36 16.23 2.45
CA ALA A 208 -11.81 16.09 2.18
C ALA A 208 -12.17 15.82 0.71
N GLY A 209 -11.26 15.33 -0.10
CA GLY A 209 -11.49 15.08 -1.52
C GLY A 209 -12.04 16.35 -2.20
N SER A 210 -11.20 17.11 -2.84
CA SER A 210 -11.71 18.16 -3.70
C SER A 210 -12.53 17.50 -4.83
N ASP A 211 -13.75 17.95 -5.06
CA ASP A 211 -14.45 17.78 -6.35
C ASP A 211 -13.66 18.54 -7.43
N GLY A 212 -12.36 18.27 -7.48
CA GLY A 212 -11.42 18.95 -8.34
C GLY A 212 -11.37 18.26 -9.68
N THR A 213 -11.88 18.96 -10.66
CA THR A 213 -11.44 18.90 -12.05
C THR A 213 -10.10 18.16 -12.16
N GLU A 214 -10.06 17.13 -12.99
CA GLU A 214 -8.83 16.62 -13.56
C GLU A 214 -8.12 17.78 -14.25
N GLU A 215 -7.34 18.55 -13.50
CA GLU A 215 -6.34 19.40 -14.12
C GLU A 215 -5.38 18.44 -14.84
N SER A 216 -5.54 18.45 -16.15
CA SER A 216 -4.62 17.81 -17.06
C SER A 216 -3.21 18.26 -16.67
N VAL A 217 -2.47 17.38 -15.99
CA VAL A 217 -1.02 17.56 -15.83
C VAL A 217 -0.48 17.72 -17.24
N GLU A 218 0.02 18.91 -17.52
CA GLU A 218 0.69 19.23 -18.79
C GLU A 218 1.72 18.12 -19.02
N ARG A 219 1.46 17.29 -20.00
CA ARG A 219 2.37 16.24 -20.42
C ARG A 219 3.64 16.97 -20.84
N LEU A 220 4.67 16.92 -20.01
CA LEU A 220 6.01 17.25 -20.47
C LEU A 220 6.32 16.26 -21.60
N GLU A 221 6.16 16.71 -22.84
CA GLU A 221 6.49 15.95 -24.03
C GLU A 221 7.99 15.60 -23.99
N GLY A 222 8.27 14.36 -23.76
CA GLY A 222 9.62 13.82 -23.72
C GLY A 222 9.63 12.53 -22.93
N GLN A 223 9.10 11.47 -23.54
CA GLN A 223 9.31 10.11 -23.06
C GLN A 223 10.81 9.79 -23.21
N THR A 224 11.62 10.27 -22.28
CA THR A 224 13.03 9.92 -22.22
C THR A 224 13.15 8.53 -21.65
N ASP A 225 13.55 7.59 -22.49
CA ASP A 225 13.92 6.24 -22.07
C ASP A 225 15.18 6.38 -21.20
N PHE A 226 15.01 6.19 -19.87
CA PHE A 226 16.07 6.38 -18.86
C PHE A 226 17.17 5.32 -18.90
N THR A 227 17.07 4.31 -19.77
CA THR A 227 17.98 3.17 -19.84
C THR A 227 19.42 3.50 -20.30
N GLY A 228 19.66 4.68 -20.86
CA GLY A 228 20.97 5.13 -21.32
C GLY A 228 21.54 6.37 -20.61
N GLN A 229 20.89 6.85 -19.53
CA GLN A 229 21.29 8.11 -18.91
C GLN A 229 22.59 7.99 -18.08
N ARG A 230 23.40 9.03 -18.18
CA ARG A 230 24.66 9.17 -17.43
C ARG A 230 24.40 9.09 -15.93
N ARG A 231 25.07 8.18 -15.25
CA ARG A 231 25.03 8.05 -13.78
C ARG A 231 26.13 8.90 -13.18
N SER A 232 25.77 9.83 -12.31
CA SER A 232 26.70 10.64 -11.53
C SER A 232 26.74 10.09 -10.09
N LEU A 233 27.95 9.76 -9.62
CA LEU A 233 28.20 9.38 -8.24
C LEU A 233 28.98 10.52 -7.59
N LEU A 234 28.44 11.06 -6.49
CA LEU A 234 29.03 12.16 -5.75
C LEU A 234 29.30 11.73 -4.30
N ASP A 235 30.51 12.03 -3.82
CA ASP A 235 30.87 11.93 -2.42
C ASP A 235 30.50 13.24 -1.70
N GLY A 236 29.90 13.13 -0.49
CA GLY A 236 29.44 14.30 0.27
C GLY A 236 28.00 14.68 -0.07
N ASP A 237 27.63 15.92 0.24
CA ASP A 237 26.28 16.45 0.02
C ASP A 237 26.18 17.06 -1.39
N CYS A 238 24.98 17.06 -1.96
CA CYS A 238 24.69 17.61 -3.28
C CYS A 238 23.50 18.57 -3.21
N ASN A 239 23.64 19.72 -3.85
CA ASN A 239 22.58 20.70 -3.97
C ASN A 239 22.33 21.02 -5.45
N ILE A 240 21.10 20.80 -5.92
CA ILE A 240 20.60 21.29 -7.21
C ILE A 240 19.90 22.60 -6.90
N GLY A 241 20.32 23.69 -7.53
CA GLY A 241 19.81 25.03 -7.27
C GLY A 241 18.35 25.20 -7.64
N ALA A 242 17.72 26.26 -7.08
CA ALA A 242 16.32 26.57 -7.39
C ALA A 242 16.14 26.85 -8.90
N GLY A 243 15.12 26.28 -9.50
CA GLY A 243 14.80 26.41 -10.93
C GLY A 243 15.79 25.69 -11.87
N GLU A 244 16.83 25.04 -11.37
CA GLU A 244 17.79 24.31 -12.18
C GLU A 244 17.18 23.04 -12.79
N THR A 245 17.70 22.66 -13.95
CA THR A 245 17.35 21.40 -14.61
C THR A 245 18.56 20.47 -14.63
N PHE A 246 18.38 19.26 -14.12
CA PHE A 246 19.42 18.24 -14.11
C PHE A 246 18.99 17.02 -14.94
N HIS A 247 19.89 16.54 -15.81
CA HIS A 247 19.66 15.35 -16.65
C HIS A 247 20.60 14.22 -16.25
N GLY A 248 20.03 13.06 -15.92
CA GLY A 248 20.76 11.85 -15.55
C GLY A 248 20.39 11.31 -14.18
N ASN A 249 20.94 10.13 -13.86
CA ASN A 249 20.72 9.50 -12.56
C ASN A 249 21.77 9.98 -11.57
N LEU A 250 21.35 10.38 -10.39
CA LEU A 250 22.20 10.94 -9.34
C LEU A 250 22.24 10.01 -8.12
N VAL A 251 23.44 9.61 -7.74
CA VAL A 251 23.68 8.86 -6.50
C VAL A 251 24.65 9.66 -5.63
N VAL A 252 24.25 9.97 -4.41
CA VAL A 252 24.97 10.84 -3.48
C VAL A 252 25.17 10.12 -2.16
N ARG A 253 26.41 10.03 -1.68
CA ARG A 253 26.73 9.42 -0.38
C ARG A 253 26.36 10.29 0.83
N GLY A 254 25.91 11.51 0.58
CA GLY A 254 25.45 12.47 1.58
C GLY A 254 23.95 12.76 1.49
N THR A 255 23.63 14.01 1.78
CA THR A 255 22.29 14.59 1.63
C THR A 255 22.12 15.15 0.23
N VAL A 256 20.96 14.91 -0.37
CA VAL A 256 20.55 15.55 -1.62
C VAL A 256 19.50 16.61 -1.31
N ARG A 257 19.73 17.82 -1.78
CA ARG A 257 18.74 18.90 -1.77
C ARG A 257 18.42 19.28 -3.21
N ILE A 258 17.14 19.26 -3.55
CA ILE A 258 16.62 19.70 -4.84
C ILE A 258 15.83 20.98 -4.59
N GLY A 259 16.35 22.10 -5.06
CA GLY A 259 15.85 23.44 -4.78
C GLY A 259 14.48 23.71 -5.38
N ALA A 260 13.85 24.79 -4.91
CA ALA A 260 12.50 25.14 -5.31
C ALA A 260 12.34 25.27 -6.84
N GLY A 261 11.32 24.64 -7.39
CA GLY A 261 11.04 24.63 -8.82
C GLY A 261 12.08 23.92 -9.70
N ALA A 262 13.08 23.26 -9.12
CA ALA A 262 14.07 22.51 -9.89
C ALA A 262 13.48 21.26 -10.54
N ARG A 263 14.03 20.86 -11.68
CA ARG A 263 13.54 19.72 -12.47
C ARG A 263 14.61 18.67 -12.61
N MET A 264 14.31 17.45 -12.16
CA MET A 264 15.21 16.30 -12.23
C MET A 264 14.73 15.28 -13.26
N PHE A 265 15.41 15.19 -14.40
CA PHE A 265 15.16 14.17 -15.43
C PHE A 265 16.05 12.94 -15.18
N GLY A 266 15.65 12.12 -14.23
CA GLY A 266 16.36 10.92 -13.81
C GLY A 266 15.96 10.50 -12.40
N SER A 267 16.63 9.46 -11.90
CA SER A 267 16.43 8.96 -10.54
C SER A 267 17.47 9.54 -9.58
N VAL A 268 17.05 9.73 -8.35
CA VAL A 268 17.89 10.28 -7.26
C VAL A 268 17.98 9.29 -6.13
N LYS A 269 19.20 9.03 -5.66
CA LYS A 269 19.46 8.28 -4.44
C LYS A 269 20.40 9.06 -3.52
N GLY A 270 19.94 9.30 -2.28
CA GLY A 270 20.75 9.86 -1.20
C GLY A 270 21.00 8.83 -0.10
N ASP A 271 22.24 8.67 0.35
CA ASP A 271 22.58 7.71 1.40
C ASP A 271 22.29 8.25 2.82
N LYS A 272 22.11 9.57 2.99
CA LYS A 272 21.70 10.16 4.28
C LYS A 272 20.25 10.64 4.25
N SER A 273 19.96 11.67 3.49
CA SER A 273 18.63 12.22 3.35
C SER A 273 18.39 12.81 1.98
N VAL A 274 17.11 12.99 1.63
CA VAL A 274 16.69 13.65 0.40
C VAL A 274 15.66 14.71 0.77
N VAL A 275 15.85 15.92 0.25
CA VAL A 275 14.94 17.05 0.45
C VAL A 275 14.56 17.62 -0.90
N LEU A 276 13.26 17.65 -1.18
CA LEU A 276 12.68 18.40 -2.28
C LEU A 276 12.07 19.67 -1.73
N GLU A 277 12.46 20.81 -2.27
CA GLU A 277 11.84 22.10 -1.94
C GLU A 277 10.60 22.34 -2.80
N GLU A 278 9.85 23.38 -2.45
CA GLU A 278 8.56 23.71 -3.08
C GLU A 278 8.59 23.67 -4.62
N GLY A 279 7.60 23.01 -5.21
CA GLY A 279 7.41 22.96 -6.65
C GLY A 279 8.47 22.15 -7.42
N ALA A 280 9.39 21.47 -6.74
CA ALA A 280 10.39 20.64 -7.40
C ALA A 280 9.76 19.41 -8.07
N SER A 281 10.35 18.96 -9.18
CA SER A 281 9.87 17.79 -9.92
C SER A 281 10.96 16.75 -10.16
N VAL A 282 10.60 15.46 -10.03
CA VAL A 282 11.48 14.31 -10.29
C VAL A 282 10.76 13.31 -11.19
N GLU A 283 11.31 13.09 -12.39
CA GLU A 283 10.72 12.15 -13.36
C GLU A 283 11.01 10.69 -13.05
N GLY A 284 12.13 10.41 -12.39
CA GLY A 284 12.54 9.06 -11.98
C GLY A 284 12.16 8.72 -10.55
N SER A 285 12.85 7.71 -10.00
CA SER A 285 12.69 7.26 -8.63
C SER A 285 13.40 8.19 -7.64
N LEU A 286 12.82 8.33 -6.46
CA LEU A 286 13.38 9.08 -5.34
C LEU A 286 13.65 8.14 -4.17
N ILE A 287 14.91 7.93 -3.81
CA ILE A 287 15.31 6.94 -2.82
C ILE A 287 16.20 7.60 -1.77
N SER A 288 15.89 7.37 -0.50
CA SER A 288 16.72 7.79 0.63
C SER A 288 17.02 6.61 1.55
N ALA A 289 18.27 6.40 1.90
CA ALA A 289 18.65 5.43 2.94
C ALA A 289 18.39 5.96 4.37
N GLY A 290 17.96 7.21 4.50
CA GLY A 290 17.55 7.83 5.76
C GLY A 290 16.16 8.42 5.70
N GLN A 291 16.10 9.70 6.00
CA GLN A 291 14.85 10.47 6.01
C GLN A 291 14.63 11.17 4.65
N MET A 292 13.38 11.46 4.36
CA MET A 292 13.00 12.18 3.14
C MET A 292 11.94 13.24 3.46
N TRP A 293 12.12 14.43 2.92
CA TRP A 293 11.16 15.52 2.99
C TRP A 293 10.80 15.95 1.56
N ILE A 294 9.53 15.92 1.27
CA ILE A 294 8.99 16.40 0.00
C ILE A 294 8.11 17.60 0.31
N GLY A 295 8.59 18.77 -0.04
CA GLY A 295 7.93 20.05 0.17
C GLY A 295 6.64 20.21 -0.62
N PRO A 296 5.96 21.35 -0.48
CA PRO A 296 4.65 21.55 -1.06
C PRO A 296 4.70 21.63 -2.59
N ASN A 297 3.61 21.25 -3.23
CA ASN A 297 3.42 21.33 -4.69
C ASN A 297 4.49 20.59 -5.52
N CYS A 298 5.17 19.61 -4.94
CA CYS A 298 6.15 18.80 -5.66
C CYS A 298 5.47 17.73 -6.54
N SER A 299 6.24 17.24 -7.53
CA SER A 299 5.79 16.14 -8.40
C SER A 299 6.87 15.07 -8.52
N VAL A 300 6.54 13.81 -8.19
CA VAL A 300 7.46 12.68 -8.32
C VAL A 300 6.78 11.58 -9.12
N HIS A 301 7.30 11.25 -10.31
CA HIS A 301 6.63 10.27 -11.19
C HIS A 301 7.04 8.82 -10.93
N GLY A 302 8.23 8.58 -10.40
CA GLY A 302 8.71 7.24 -10.07
C GLY A 302 8.47 6.85 -8.61
N PRO A 303 8.92 5.64 -8.20
CA PRO A 303 8.86 5.20 -6.81
C PRO A 303 9.55 6.14 -5.82
N VAL A 304 8.89 6.33 -4.66
CA VAL A 304 9.40 7.12 -3.54
C VAL A 304 9.64 6.18 -2.37
N ILE A 305 10.89 6.02 -1.97
CA ILE A 305 11.27 5.07 -0.92
C ILE A 305 12.21 5.74 0.07
N ALA A 306 11.81 5.76 1.34
CA ALA A 306 12.67 6.16 2.45
C ALA A 306 12.86 4.99 3.43
N GLU A 307 14.09 4.84 3.94
CA GLU A 307 14.43 3.73 4.85
C GLU A 307 14.03 4.01 6.31
N ARG A 308 13.75 5.28 6.67
CA ARG A 308 13.39 5.66 8.04
C ARG A 308 12.09 6.43 8.13
N PHE A 309 12.04 7.61 7.54
CA PHE A 309 10.92 8.54 7.67
C PHE A 309 10.68 9.29 6.37
N LEU A 310 9.42 9.48 6.02
CA LEU A 310 8.98 10.27 4.88
C LEU A 310 7.93 11.28 5.31
N GLN A 311 8.18 12.55 5.03
CA GLN A 311 7.19 13.61 5.11
C GLN A 311 6.83 14.08 3.70
N VAL A 312 5.53 14.21 3.44
CA VAL A 312 4.99 14.72 2.16
C VAL A 312 4.04 15.86 2.45
N GLU A 313 4.37 17.03 1.92
CA GLU A 313 3.59 18.24 2.16
C GLU A 313 2.52 18.44 1.07
N ARG A 314 1.56 19.31 1.38
CA ARG A 314 0.36 19.59 0.60
C ARG A 314 0.62 19.87 -0.88
N GLY A 315 -0.37 19.55 -1.71
CA GLY A 315 -0.31 19.78 -3.16
C GLY A 315 0.65 18.86 -3.91
N THR A 316 1.40 18.03 -3.18
CA THR A 316 2.35 17.09 -3.78
C THR A 316 1.64 15.93 -4.43
N ARG A 317 2.13 15.54 -5.60
CA ARG A 317 1.61 14.42 -6.39
C ARG A 317 2.70 13.36 -6.61
N CYS A 318 2.41 12.11 -6.30
CA CYS A 318 3.28 10.96 -6.54
C CYS A 318 2.65 10.01 -7.56
N GLY A 319 3.31 9.80 -8.70
CA GLY A 319 2.79 9.05 -9.84
C GLY A 319 1.78 9.84 -10.66
N SER A 320 1.11 9.12 -11.55
CA SER A 320 -0.02 9.60 -12.35
C SER A 320 -0.98 8.43 -12.64
N ALA A 321 -2.15 8.72 -13.19
CA ALA A 321 -3.12 7.69 -13.56
C ALA A 321 -2.53 6.68 -14.55
N ASP A 322 -1.72 7.13 -15.51
CA ASP A 322 -1.05 6.30 -16.52
C ASP A 322 0.21 5.61 -15.97
N ARG A 323 0.82 6.14 -14.92
CA ARG A 323 2.05 5.64 -14.31
C ARG A 323 1.90 5.58 -12.78
N PRO A 324 1.13 4.60 -12.28
CA PRO A 324 0.98 4.42 -10.84
C PRO A 324 2.32 4.10 -10.18
N THR A 325 2.50 4.56 -8.95
CA THR A 325 3.76 4.43 -8.23
C THR A 325 3.56 3.84 -6.84
N THR A 326 4.68 3.60 -6.16
CA THR A 326 4.71 3.18 -4.77
C THR A 326 5.45 4.22 -3.94
N VAL A 327 4.79 4.68 -2.89
CA VAL A 327 5.38 5.52 -1.85
C VAL A 327 5.52 4.67 -0.59
N SER A 328 6.74 4.47 -0.09
CA SER A 328 6.98 3.57 1.05
C SER A 328 8.05 4.09 2.00
N ALA A 329 7.75 3.97 3.30
CA ALA A 329 8.73 4.15 4.39
C ALA A 329 8.25 3.39 5.64
N PRO A 330 9.07 3.21 6.70
CA PRO A 330 8.58 2.75 7.99
C PRO A 330 7.54 3.70 8.58
N SER A 331 7.86 5.00 8.61
CA SER A 331 6.94 6.04 9.06
C SER A 331 6.71 7.07 7.98
N ILE A 332 5.44 7.43 7.75
CA ILE A 332 5.01 8.37 6.72
C ILE A 332 4.02 9.37 7.31
N ASP A 333 4.35 10.65 7.22
CA ASP A 333 3.43 11.74 7.50
C ASP A 333 3.06 12.41 6.17
N VAL A 334 1.76 12.49 5.88
CA VAL A 334 1.24 13.20 4.70
C VAL A 334 0.33 14.34 5.14
N GLU A 335 0.55 15.53 4.61
CA GLU A 335 -0.39 16.64 4.81
C GLU A 335 -1.67 16.46 3.99
N GLU A 336 -2.71 17.20 4.35
CA GLU A 336 -3.94 17.27 3.54
C GLU A 336 -3.65 17.85 2.15
N GLY A 337 -4.23 17.29 1.13
CA GLY A 337 -4.05 17.68 -0.28
C GLY A 337 -2.93 16.93 -1.01
N VAL A 338 -2.34 15.90 -0.42
CA VAL A 338 -1.39 15.01 -1.10
C VAL A 338 -2.16 13.97 -1.92
N VAL A 339 -1.70 13.71 -3.13
CA VAL A 339 -2.25 12.69 -4.03
C VAL A 339 -1.20 11.67 -4.41
N VAL A 340 -1.49 10.40 -4.17
CA VAL A 340 -0.65 9.26 -4.59
C VAL A 340 -1.45 8.38 -5.54
N PHE A 341 -0.92 8.15 -6.73
CA PHE A 341 -1.48 7.21 -7.68
C PHE A 341 -0.83 5.84 -7.49
N GLY A 342 -1.57 4.87 -6.94
CA GLY A 342 -1.10 3.51 -6.70
C GLY A 342 -1.02 3.12 -5.22
N THR A 343 0.17 2.89 -4.70
CA THR A 343 0.34 2.35 -3.34
C THR A 343 0.99 3.37 -2.41
N LEU A 344 0.38 3.59 -1.26
CA LEU A 344 0.98 4.30 -0.11
C LEU A 344 1.16 3.29 1.03
N TRP A 345 2.41 3.01 1.40
CA TRP A 345 2.74 1.95 2.34
C TRP A 345 3.67 2.42 3.46
N ALA A 346 3.08 2.68 4.61
CA ALA A 346 3.78 2.84 5.88
C ALA A 346 3.94 1.47 6.55
N ARG A 347 5.17 1.02 6.74
CA ARG A 347 5.43 -0.31 7.31
C ARG A 347 5.08 -0.39 8.80
N GLU A 348 5.17 0.74 9.51
CA GLU A 348 4.93 0.86 10.96
C GLU A 348 3.84 1.91 11.25
N HIS A 349 4.02 3.13 10.77
CA HIS A 349 3.16 4.26 11.11
C HIS A 349 2.95 5.19 9.93
N GLY A 350 1.72 5.29 9.44
CA GLY A 350 1.30 6.29 8.46
C GLY A 350 0.23 7.18 9.06
N GLN A 351 0.33 8.49 8.87
CA GLN A 351 -0.64 9.44 9.39
C GLN A 351 -0.93 10.57 8.40
N VAL A 352 -2.19 10.98 8.34
CA VAL A 352 -2.59 12.23 7.71
C VAL A 352 -2.49 13.33 8.76
N VAL A 353 -1.56 14.26 8.57
CA VAL A 353 -1.34 15.37 9.51
C VAL A 353 -2.11 16.62 9.04
N ALA A 354 -2.69 17.32 9.99
CA ALA A 354 -3.28 18.63 9.70
C ALA A 354 -2.17 19.61 9.29
N LYS A 355 -2.54 20.59 8.50
CA LYS A 355 -1.65 21.68 8.08
C LYS A 355 -0.99 22.33 9.31
N SER A 356 0.33 22.33 9.34
CA SER A 356 1.14 23.12 10.27
C SER A 356 1.09 24.62 9.93
#